data_4d9f3695793b71dca71e764b08bce5b4
#
_entry.id   4d9f3695793b71dca71e764b08bce5b4
#
_cell.length_a   1.000
_cell.length_b   1.000
_cell.length_c   1.000
_cell.angle_alpha   90.00
_cell.angle_beta   90.00
_cell.angle_gamma   90.00
#
_symmetry.space_group_name_H-M   'P 1'
#
loop_
_entity.id
_entity.type
_entity.pdbx_description
1 polymer ?
#
loop_
_entity_poly.entity_id
_entity_poly.type
_entity_poly.pdbx_seq_one_letter_code
_entity_poly.pdbx_strand_id
1 'polypeptide(L)'
;MRIAVQGCSHGSLTAIYDTVQQYTLHTSKPIDLLLLCGDFQALRSTNDFASLAVPAKYHSLGTFHEYYSGLRKAPVLTIVIGGNHEASNYMWELYHGGWLAENIYYMGAGGSVYVDGLRIVGASGIYKDHDYRKGHFEKVPYNSSTLRSVYHIREYDVMKLMQLSYCDDSIFLSHDWPISIARHGDTGALLRRKPFFRDEINKNTLGSPPLFTLLNHIRPSYWFSAHLHVKFAALYDHSSSTTQQIDKLEESLPSIPSNGEVHVEKNPDEIAIEDEDEFDLPPTNDNGMTSGNPDEITIEDDEFDDPLAGNTTTVAEPPVITTESSTTAKDLEIDESVDVIEKAVEAGVQDGITEIIGAPIEKVEEAVISVDKVKPEKAEEQGRRTKFLALDKCGPGKDFIQFFEIPTPSSSTTDHPPRLTFDPEWLAISRAFHPYLSTTINQTPLPSPEILKQLVSDERQRIEEEGLLVPSDSVNEDGTVDLVWRKGPIEIERVQKFWPTAPSQSQLPPGPEGNLGADQWYTNPQTEAFCGLLGLQNKVNPALI
;
A
#
# COMPACT_ATOMS: atom_id res chain seq x y z
N MET A 1 -18.70 -3.21 -8.76
CA MET A 1 -17.52 -2.37 -9.10
C MET A 1 -16.45 -3.28 -9.67
N ARG A 2 -15.87 -2.91 -10.81
CA ARG A 2 -14.75 -3.65 -11.41
C ARG A 2 -13.43 -3.03 -10.95
N ILE A 3 -12.60 -3.83 -10.33
CA ILE A 3 -11.38 -3.37 -9.66
C ILE A 3 -10.18 -4.10 -10.26
N ALA A 4 -9.14 -3.35 -10.58
CA ALA A 4 -7.82 -3.90 -10.82
C ALA A 4 -6.99 -3.74 -9.54
N VAL A 5 -6.28 -4.80 -9.15
CA VAL A 5 -5.32 -4.79 -8.03
C VAL A 5 -3.94 -5.10 -8.59
N GLN A 6 -2.94 -4.33 -8.18
CA GLN A 6 -1.56 -4.45 -8.64
C GLN A 6 -0.60 -4.51 -7.45
N GLY A 7 0.46 -5.32 -7.56
CA GLY A 7 1.47 -5.53 -6.53
C GLY A 7 2.47 -4.37 -6.40
N CYS A 8 3.79 -4.66 -6.53
CA CYS A 8 4.83 -3.62 -6.48
C CYS A 8 4.97 -2.91 -7.83
N SER A 9 4.82 -1.58 -7.85
CA SER A 9 4.81 -0.79 -9.10
C SER A 9 6.21 -0.46 -9.62
N HIS A 10 7.17 -0.18 -8.73
CA HIS A 10 8.56 0.21 -9.05
C HIS A 10 8.66 1.23 -10.19
N GLY A 11 7.84 2.30 -10.12
CA GLY A 11 7.84 3.39 -11.11
C GLY A 11 7.21 3.06 -12.47
N SER A 12 6.69 1.84 -12.68
CA SER A 12 6.15 1.36 -13.97
C SER A 12 4.68 1.75 -14.21
N LEU A 13 4.24 2.92 -13.75
CA LEU A 13 2.84 3.34 -13.73
C LEU A 13 2.18 3.32 -15.11
N THR A 14 2.89 3.77 -16.16
CA THR A 14 2.34 3.77 -17.52
C THR A 14 2.06 2.35 -18.01
N ALA A 15 2.98 1.39 -17.78
CA ALA A 15 2.77 -0.01 -18.18
C ALA A 15 1.58 -0.65 -17.45
N ILE A 16 1.35 -0.26 -16.19
CA ILE A 16 0.19 -0.71 -15.41
C ILE A 16 -1.11 -0.18 -16.04
N TYR A 17 -1.18 1.12 -16.36
CA TYR A 17 -2.36 1.68 -17.03
C TYR A 17 -2.57 1.12 -18.44
N ASP A 18 -1.50 0.87 -19.19
CA ASP A 18 -1.60 0.22 -20.50
C ASP A 18 -2.22 -1.19 -20.36
N THR A 19 -1.83 -1.94 -19.32
CA THR A 19 -2.42 -3.26 -19.04
C THR A 19 -3.92 -3.15 -18.70
N VAL A 20 -4.31 -2.18 -17.86
CA VAL A 20 -5.72 -1.91 -17.54
C VAL A 20 -6.51 -1.53 -18.79
N GLN A 21 -5.93 -0.70 -19.67
CA GLN A 21 -6.57 -0.31 -20.92
C GLN A 21 -6.71 -1.49 -21.89
N GLN A 22 -5.68 -2.32 -22.02
CA GLN A 22 -5.73 -3.54 -22.84
C GLN A 22 -6.82 -4.50 -22.35
N TYR A 23 -6.93 -4.71 -21.04
CA TYR A 23 -8.02 -5.50 -20.45
C TYR A 23 -9.39 -4.93 -20.84
N THR A 24 -9.58 -3.61 -20.68
CA THR A 24 -10.84 -2.94 -21.05
C THR A 24 -11.18 -3.11 -22.53
N LEU A 25 -10.19 -2.96 -23.42
CA LEU A 25 -10.39 -3.13 -24.86
C LEU A 25 -10.75 -4.58 -25.23
N HIS A 26 -10.09 -5.55 -24.60
CA HIS A 26 -10.31 -6.97 -24.88
C HIS A 26 -11.67 -7.46 -24.36
N THR A 27 -12.06 -7.04 -23.16
CA THR A 27 -13.30 -7.51 -22.50
C THR A 27 -14.50 -6.62 -22.77
N SER A 28 -14.28 -5.40 -23.27
CA SER A 28 -15.30 -4.33 -23.35
C SER A 28 -15.89 -3.96 -21.97
N LYS A 29 -15.17 -4.29 -20.89
CA LYS A 29 -15.55 -3.99 -19.49
C LYS A 29 -14.58 -2.94 -18.94
N PRO A 30 -14.97 -1.67 -18.79
CA PRO A 30 -14.10 -0.65 -18.19
C PRO A 30 -13.83 -0.98 -16.72
N ILE A 31 -12.62 -0.67 -16.25
CA ILE A 31 -12.25 -0.76 -14.83
C ILE A 31 -12.66 0.52 -14.13
N ASP A 32 -13.31 0.39 -12.99
CA ASP A 32 -13.81 1.51 -12.19
C ASP A 32 -12.74 2.03 -11.22
N LEU A 33 -11.89 1.13 -10.65
CA LEU A 33 -10.91 1.44 -9.62
C LEU A 33 -9.64 0.61 -9.81
N LEU A 34 -8.48 1.26 -9.64
CA LEU A 34 -7.17 0.61 -9.56
C LEU A 34 -6.63 0.75 -8.13
N LEU A 35 -6.21 -0.37 -7.53
CA LEU A 35 -5.59 -0.43 -6.20
C LEU A 35 -4.11 -0.83 -6.35
N LEU A 36 -3.19 -0.03 -5.82
CA LEU A 36 -1.74 -0.25 -5.89
C LEU A 36 -1.20 -0.54 -4.49
N CYS A 37 -0.54 -1.70 -4.32
CA CYS A 37 -0.11 -2.23 -3.03
C CYS A 37 1.32 -1.83 -2.63
N GLY A 38 1.79 -0.65 -3.05
CA GLY A 38 3.05 -0.06 -2.61
C GLY A 38 4.22 -0.20 -3.59
N ASP A 39 5.40 0.22 -3.14
CA ASP A 39 6.59 0.45 -3.97
C ASP A 39 6.23 1.25 -5.23
N PHE A 40 5.43 2.28 -5.01
CA PHE A 40 4.88 3.10 -6.08
C PHE A 40 5.95 3.96 -6.75
N GLN A 41 6.89 4.49 -5.94
CA GLN A 41 7.94 5.42 -6.36
C GLN A 41 7.37 6.72 -6.94
N ALA A 42 6.72 7.51 -6.08
CA ALA A 42 6.15 8.80 -6.44
C ALA A 42 7.21 9.88 -6.70
N LEU A 43 8.18 9.59 -7.59
CA LEU A 43 9.29 10.47 -7.92
C LEU A 43 8.83 11.63 -8.83
N ARG A 44 8.86 12.86 -8.31
CA ARG A 44 8.47 14.08 -9.05
C ARG A 44 9.55 14.52 -10.02
N SER A 45 10.80 14.25 -9.63
CA SER A 45 12.00 14.53 -10.41
C SER A 45 13.19 13.74 -9.84
N THR A 46 14.35 13.85 -10.49
CA THR A 46 15.60 13.25 -9.99
C THR A 46 16.05 13.78 -8.63
N ASN A 47 15.52 14.92 -8.17
CA ASN A 47 15.81 15.43 -6.81
C ASN A 47 15.25 14.51 -5.71
N ASP A 48 14.18 13.77 -5.97
CA ASP A 48 13.59 12.85 -5.00
C ASP A 48 14.40 11.56 -4.81
N PHE A 49 15.43 11.29 -5.63
CA PHE A 49 16.31 10.12 -5.45
C PHE A 49 17.02 10.09 -4.09
N ALA A 50 17.34 11.25 -3.54
CA ALA A 50 17.93 11.32 -2.20
C ALA A 50 16.97 10.87 -1.07
N SER A 51 15.68 10.75 -1.38
CA SER A 51 14.64 10.26 -0.48
C SER A 51 14.15 8.84 -0.81
N LEU A 52 14.85 8.15 -1.72
CA LEU A 52 14.52 6.80 -2.18
C LEU A 52 15.50 5.78 -1.59
N ALA A 53 15.00 4.84 -0.77
CA ALA A 53 15.80 3.79 -0.13
C ALA A 53 16.17 2.65 -1.11
N VAL A 54 16.73 3.00 -2.28
CA VAL A 54 17.20 2.09 -3.32
C VAL A 54 18.64 2.43 -3.63
N PRO A 55 19.55 1.45 -3.80
CA PRO A 55 20.93 1.74 -4.20
C PRO A 55 21.01 2.58 -5.47
N ALA A 56 21.90 3.57 -5.50
CA ALA A 56 22.00 4.56 -6.59
C ALA A 56 22.13 3.94 -8.00
N LYS A 57 22.76 2.78 -8.11
CA LYS A 57 22.91 2.06 -9.39
C LYS A 57 21.57 1.58 -9.99
N TYR A 58 20.52 1.51 -9.18
CA TYR A 58 19.17 1.11 -9.59
C TYR A 58 18.18 2.30 -9.61
N HIS A 59 18.66 3.54 -9.40
CA HIS A 59 17.79 4.70 -9.50
C HIS A 59 17.25 4.84 -10.91
N SER A 60 15.93 4.84 -11.01
CA SER A 60 15.17 5.12 -12.23
C SER A 60 14.04 6.05 -11.91
N LEU A 61 13.84 7.08 -12.72
CA LEU A 61 12.78 8.07 -12.49
C LEU A 61 11.38 7.46 -12.68
N GLY A 62 11.29 6.38 -13.47
CA GLY A 62 9.99 5.80 -13.81
C GLY A 62 9.12 6.79 -14.60
N THR A 63 7.80 6.59 -14.54
CA THR A 63 6.85 7.38 -15.34
C THR A 63 5.92 8.26 -14.51
N PHE A 64 5.96 8.19 -13.17
CA PHE A 64 5.07 8.98 -12.31
C PHE A 64 5.20 10.50 -12.52
N HIS A 65 6.41 11.02 -12.76
CA HIS A 65 6.66 12.45 -12.97
C HIS A 65 5.85 13.05 -14.14
N GLU A 66 5.45 12.23 -15.12
CA GLU A 66 4.60 12.67 -16.24
C GLU A 66 3.16 12.94 -15.78
N TYR A 67 2.66 12.17 -14.81
CA TYR A 67 1.34 12.36 -14.19
C TYR A 67 1.37 13.52 -13.21
N TYR A 68 2.43 13.65 -12.43
CA TYR A 68 2.63 14.76 -11.51
C TYR A 68 2.69 16.11 -12.23
N SER A 69 3.35 16.18 -13.39
CA SER A 69 3.43 17.40 -14.21
C SER A 69 2.16 17.69 -15.03
N GLY A 70 1.20 16.77 -15.05
CA GLY A 70 -0.01 16.87 -15.90
C GLY A 70 0.24 16.55 -17.37
N LEU A 71 1.43 16.08 -17.75
CA LEU A 71 1.73 15.62 -19.12
C LEU A 71 0.88 14.39 -19.48
N ARG A 72 0.64 13.51 -18.51
CA ARG A 72 -0.31 12.39 -18.59
C ARG A 72 -1.37 12.52 -17.52
N LYS A 73 -2.53 11.89 -17.76
CA LYS A 73 -3.62 11.78 -16.79
C LYS A 73 -3.89 10.31 -16.48
N ALA A 74 -4.15 10.02 -15.23
CA ALA A 74 -4.59 8.68 -14.81
C ALA A 74 -5.96 8.37 -15.41
N PRO A 75 -6.10 7.29 -16.20
CA PRO A 75 -7.35 6.98 -16.93
C PRO A 75 -8.44 6.42 -16.03
N VAL A 76 -8.09 5.99 -14.81
CA VAL A 76 -9.00 5.38 -13.84
C VAL A 76 -8.64 5.91 -12.44
N LEU A 77 -9.64 6.04 -11.56
CA LEU A 77 -9.40 6.36 -10.16
C LEU A 77 -8.43 5.34 -9.57
N THR A 78 -7.33 5.83 -9.03
CA THR A 78 -6.24 5.00 -8.51
C THR A 78 -6.04 5.30 -7.04
N ILE A 79 -6.07 4.28 -6.18
CA ILE A 79 -5.74 4.38 -4.76
C ILE A 79 -4.40 3.68 -4.52
N VAL A 80 -3.52 4.35 -3.79
CA VAL A 80 -2.14 3.93 -3.55
C VAL A 80 -1.87 3.86 -2.06
N ILE A 81 -1.20 2.81 -1.60
CA ILE A 81 -0.46 2.79 -0.34
C ILE A 81 1.04 2.85 -0.61
N GLY A 82 1.86 3.26 0.36
CA GLY A 82 3.32 3.25 0.24
C GLY A 82 3.94 1.90 0.57
N GLY A 83 5.09 1.61 -0.04
CA GLY A 83 5.97 0.49 0.29
C GLY A 83 7.26 0.96 0.98
N ASN A 84 8.33 0.19 0.84
CA ASN A 84 9.67 0.57 1.32
C ASN A 84 10.54 1.25 0.26
N HIS A 85 10.17 1.19 -1.01
CA HIS A 85 10.84 1.86 -2.11
C HIS A 85 10.01 3.07 -2.58
N GLU A 86 10.00 4.14 -1.78
CA GLU A 86 9.20 5.33 -2.05
C GLU A 86 10.03 6.62 -2.10
N ALA A 87 9.50 7.65 -2.78
CA ALA A 87 9.92 9.03 -2.60
C ALA A 87 9.43 9.51 -1.23
N SER A 88 10.14 9.10 -0.16
CA SER A 88 9.68 9.24 1.22
C SER A 88 9.41 10.69 1.63
N ASN A 89 10.12 11.66 1.04
CA ASN A 89 9.87 13.09 1.23
C ASN A 89 8.46 13.49 0.76
N TYR A 90 8.06 13.06 -0.44
CA TYR A 90 6.73 13.39 -0.98
C TYR A 90 5.61 12.61 -0.28
N MET A 91 5.83 11.32 0.01
CA MET A 91 4.87 10.51 0.77
C MET A 91 4.63 11.09 2.17
N TRP A 92 5.68 11.62 2.82
CA TRP A 92 5.55 12.29 4.11
C TRP A 92 4.72 13.57 4.05
N GLU A 93 4.85 14.39 2.99
CA GLU A 93 4.01 15.57 2.80
C GLU A 93 2.51 15.26 2.88
N LEU A 94 2.12 14.04 2.47
CA LEU A 94 0.76 13.52 2.43
C LEU A 94 0.49 12.45 3.49
N TYR A 95 1.11 12.56 4.66
CA TYR A 95 0.96 11.61 5.77
C TYR A 95 -0.51 11.29 6.12
N HIS A 96 -1.40 12.26 6.01
CA HIS A 96 -2.84 12.09 6.27
C HIS A 96 -3.65 11.59 5.06
N GLY A 97 -3.00 11.31 3.95
CA GLY A 97 -3.63 11.04 2.66
C GLY A 97 -3.75 12.29 1.79
N GLY A 98 -3.84 12.08 0.48
CA GLY A 98 -3.98 13.15 -0.50
C GLY A 98 -3.66 12.71 -1.92
N TRP A 99 -3.91 13.59 -2.88
CA TRP A 99 -3.67 13.35 -4.30
C TRP A 99 -2.18 13.49 -4.63
N LEU A 100 -1.56 12.40 -5.08
CA LEU A 100 -0.18 12.40 -5.62
C LEU A 100 -0.13 13.07 -7.00
N ALA A 101 -1.18 12.92 -7.77
CA ALA A 101 -1.45 13.55 -9.06
C ALA A 101 -2.97 13.55 -9.29
N GLU A 102 -3.45 14.18 -10.36
CA GLU A 102 -4.88 14.10 -10.71
C GLU A 102 -5.30 12.63 -10.81
N ASN A 103 -6.38 12.25 -10.11
CA ASN A 103 -6.97 10.90 -10.11
C ASN A 103 -6.10 9.79 -9.50
N ILE A 104 -5.00 10.13 -8.78
CA ILE A 104 -4.14 9.21 -8.04
C ILE A 104 -4.11 9.62 -6.58
N TYR A 105 -4.79 8.88 -5.71
CA TYR A 105 -4.94 9.18 -4.29
C TYR A 105 -4.09 8.26 -3.42
N TYR A 106 -3.25 8.82 -2.57
CA TYR A 106 -2.46 8.13 -1.56
C TYR A 106 -3.22 8.08 -0.23
N MET A 107 -3.23 6.91 0.40
CA MET A 107 -3.94 6.66 1.67
C MET A 107 -3.26 7.24 2.91
N GLY A 108 -2.05 7.81 2.77
CA GLY A 108 -1.23 8.24 3.89
C GLY A 108 -0.47 7.08 4.55
N ALA A 109 0.09 7.31 5.74
CA ALA A 109 0.73 6.24 6.54
C ALA A 109 -0.26 5.14 6.93
N GLY A 110 -1.50 5.52 7.17
CA GLY A 110 -2.66 4.66 7.31
C GLY A 110 -3.93 5.44 7.03
N GLY A 111 -4.95 4.80 6.47
CA GLY A 111 -6.16 5.50 6.05
C GLY A 111 -7.39 4.61 5.86
N SER A 112 -8.55 5.24 5.84
CA SER A 112 -9.82 4.63 5.43
C SER A 112 -10.62 5.64 4.62
N VAL A 113 -11.12 5.20 3.45
CA VAL A 113 -11.96 5.99 2.54
C VAL A 113 -13.09 5.13 2.00
N TYR A 114 -14.08 5.75 1.38
CA TYR A 114 -15.12 5.03 0.64
C TYR A 114 -15.08 5.36 -0.84
N VAL A 115 -15.27 4.34 -1.67
CA VAL A 115 -15.51 4.47 -3.13
C VAL A 115 -16.89 3.89 -3.41
N ASP A 116 -17.88 4.77 -3.71
CA ASP A 116 -19.28 4.39 -3.92
C ASP A 116 -19.85 3.43 -2.86
N GLY A 117 -19.49 3.65 -1.57
CA GLY A 117 -19.93 2.85 -0.43
C GLY A 117 -19.06 1.63 -0.12
N LEU A 118 -18.10 1.25 -0.97
CA LEU A 118 -17.10 0.24 -0.65
C LEU A 118 -15.99 0.85 0.20
N ARG A 119 -15.75 0.30 1.38
CA ARG A 119 -14.71 0.77 2.30
C ARG A 119 -13.34 0.25 1.87
N ILE A 120 -12.39 1.15 1.66
CA ILE A 120 -10.99 0.84 1.40
C ILE A 120 -10.18 1.30 2.60
N VAL A 121 -9.48 0.37 3.24
CA VAL A 121 -8.56 0.63 4.36
C VAL A 121 -7.14 0.34 3.89
N GLY A 122 -6.16 1.12 4.33
CA GLY A 122 -4.77 0.93 3.93
C GLY A 122 -3.79 1.18 5.07
N ALA A 123 -2.66 0.43 5.04
CA ALA A 123 -1.49 0.65 5.87
C ALA A 123 -0.25 0.66 4.98
N SER A 124 0.49 1.76 4.99
CA SER A 124 1.71 1.94 4.20
C SER A 124 2.95 1.43 4.95
N GLY A 125 3.97 0.99 4.19
CA GLY A 125 5.27 0.63 4.71
C GLY A 125 5.42 -0.84 5.08
N ILE A 126 6.55 -1.15 5.74
CA ILE A 126 6.90 -2.49 6.24
C ILE A 126 7.15 -2.47 7.75
N TYR A 127 7.07 -3.64 8.38
CA TYR A 127 7.31 -3.75 9.81
C TYR A 127 8.78 -3.94 10.13
N LYS A 128 9.28 -3.18 11.13
CA LYS A 128 10.55 -3.42 11.81
C LYS A 128 10.38 -3.17 13.30
N ASP A 129 10.72 -4.18 14.12
CA ASP A 129 10.49 -4.17 15.58
C ASP A 129 11.15 -2.96 16.27
N HIS A 130 12.41 -2.68 15.94
CA HIS A 130 13.19 -1.60 16.57
C HIS A 130 12.67 -0.18 16.29
N ASP A 131 11.81 0.02 15.28
CA ASP A 131 11.20 1.32 14.96
C ASP A 131 9.71 1.39 15.28
N TYR A 132 9.07 0.25 15.53
CA TYR A 132 7.63 0.16 15.69
C TYR A 132 7.06 1.11 16.76
N ARG A 133 7.75 1.23 17.90
CA ARG A 133 7.34 2.08 19.05
C ARG A 133 7.87 3.50 19.02
N LYS A 134 8.63 3.87 17.99
CA LYS A 134 9.12 5.24 17.82
C LYS A 134 8.06 6.15 17.21
N GLY A 135 8.17 7.45 17.45
CA GLY A 135 7.41 8.44 16.69
C GLY A 135 7.97 8.62 15.28
N HIS A 136 7.33 9.44 14.47
CA HIS A 136 7.78 9.81 13.12
C HIS A 136 8.84 10.91 13.21
N PHE A 137 10.07 10.55 13.53
CA PHE A 137 11.15 11.50 13.85
C PHE A 137 12.01 11.89 12.65
N GLU A 138 11.87 11.16 11.56
CA GLU A 138 12.66 11.34 10.35
C GLU A 138 12.35 12.70 9.70
N LYS A 139 13.40 13.39 9.28
CA LYS A 139 13.31 14.71 8.61
C LYS A 139 14.28 14.77 7.44
N VAL A 140 13.87 15.48 6.40
CA VAL A 140 14.78 15.82 5.30
C VAL A 140 15.85 16.81 5.78
N PRO A 141 17.12 16.67 5.34
CA PRO A 141 17.65 15.58 4.52
C PRO A 141 17.76 14.27 5.30
N TYR A 142 17.38 13.15 4.69
CA TYR A 142 17.54 11.84 5.30
C TYR A 142 19.02 11.41 5.29
N ASN A 143 19.48 10.82 6.38
CA ASN A 143 20.72 10.03 6.39
C ASN A 143 20.42 8.56 6.06
N SER A 144 21.45 7.70 5.98
CA SER A 144 21.30 6.28 5.62
C SER A 144 20.34 5.52 6.54
N SER A 145 20.31 5.84 7.84
CA SER A 145 19.42 5.22 8.81
C SER A 145 17.99 5.76 8.68
N THR A 146 17.80 7.08 8.68
CA THR A 146 16.47 7.70 8.60
C THR A 146 15.79 7.47 7.25
N LEU A 147 16.56 7.31 6.17
CA LEU A 147 16.05 6.93 4.86
C LEU A 147 15.40 5.54 4.88
N ARG A 148 15.93 4.61 5.69
CA ARG A 148 15.42 3.25 5.81
C ARG A 148 14.34 3.09 6.88
N SER A 149 14.24 4.03 7.83
CA SER A 149 13.24 3.95 8.90
C SER A 149 11.94 4.73 8.61
N VAL A 150 11.99 5.74 7.74
CA VAL A 150 10.86 6.63 7.47
C VAL A 150 9.59 5.92 6.97
N TYR A 151 9.75 4.80 6.29
CA TYR A 151 8.64 3.98 5.78
C TYR A 151 8.27 2.82 6.73
N HIS A 152 8.87 2.71 7.91
CA HIS A 152 8.50 1.66 8.85
C HIS A 152 7.15 1.94 9.51
N ILE A 153 6.31 0.91 9.57
CA ILE A 153 5.01 0.96 10.27
C ILE A 153 5.23 1.33 11.74
N ARG A 154 4.44 2.30 12.24
CA ARG A 154 4.49 2.74 13.64
C ARG A 154 3.29 2.23 14.43
N GLU A 155 3.51 1.91 15.71
CA GLU A 155 2.45 1.51 16.65
C GLU A 155 1.33 2.55 16.69
N TYR A 156 1.67 3.84 16.64
CA TYR A 156 0.72 4.94 16.59
C TYR A 156 -0.29 4.79 15.44
N ASP A 157 0.17 4.48 14.22
CA ASP A 157 -0.71 4.33 13.06
C ASP A 157 -1.53 3.04 13.12
N VAL A 158 -0.94 1.96 13.63
CA VAL A 158 -1.65 0.71 13.89
C VAL A 158 -2.76 0.91 14.92
N MET A 159 -2.49 1.61 16.02
CA MET A 159 -3.48 1.91 17.05
C MET A 159 -4.63 2.79 16.55
N LYS A 160 -4.39 3.68 15.58
CA LYS A 160 -5.45 4.39 14.85
C LYS A 160 -6.33 3.43 14.06
N LEU A 161 -5.73 2.54 13.26
CA LEU A 161 -6.44 1.54 12.46
C LEU A 161 -7.23 0.55 13.35
N MET A 162 -6.74 0.24 14.54
CA MET A 162 -7.43 -0.58 15.55
C MET A 162 -8.69 0.07 16.10
N GLN A 163 -8.93 1.36 15.88
CA GLN A 163 -10.19 2.02 16.28
C GLN A 163 -11.31 1.86 15.24
N LEU A 164 -10.97 1.42 14.02
CA LEU A 164 -11.96 1.21 12.97
C LEU A 164 -12.94 0.11 13.37
N SER A 165 -14.23 0.42 13.24
CA SER A 165 -15.26 -0.58 13.40
C SER A 165 -15.29 -1.55 12.21
N TYR A 166 -15.78 -2.73 12.50
CA TYR A 166 -16.01 -3.76 11.54
C TYR A 166 -16.94 -3.31 10.39
N CYS A 167 -16.62 -3.73 9.17
CA CYS A 167 -17.42 -3.50 7.97
C CYS A 167 -17.37 -4.74 7.06
N ASP A 168 -18.56 -5.29 6.72
CA ASP A 168 -18.66 -6.49 5.89
C ASP A 168 -18.03 -6.32 4.51
N ASP A 169 -18.35 -5.20 3.85
CA ASP A 169 -17.89 -4.91 2.50
C ASP A 169 -16.67 -3.99 2.56
N SER A 170 -15.51 -4.57 2.93
CA SER A 170 -14.27 -3.82 3.02
C SER A 170 -13.08 -4.54 2.39
N ILE A 171 -12.18 -3.72 1.85
CA ILE A 171 -10.88 -4.12 1.32
C ILE A 171 -9.81 -3.53 2.23
N PHE A 172 -8.80 -4.33 2.58
CA PHE A 172 -7.59 -3.86 3.24
C PHE A 172 -6.39 -3.95 2.30
N LEU A 173 -5.61 -2.88 2.23
CA LEU A 173 -4.36 -2.80 1.46
C LEU A 173 -3.18 -2.73 2.43
N SER A 174 -2.18 -3.57 2.25
CA SER A 174 -0.88 -3.44 2.89
C SER A 174 0.23 -3.75 1.91
N HIS A 175 1.41 -3.17 2.12
CA HIS A 175 2.57 -3.54 1.33
C HIS A 175 3.14 -4.87 1.81
N ASP A 176 3.46 -4.95 3.09
CA ASP A 176 3.92 -6.16 3.76
C ASP A 176 2.78 -7.17 4.00
N TRP A 177 3.11 -8.44 4.19
CA TRP A 177 2.13 -9.49 4.48
C TRP A 177 1.81 -9.55 5.97
N PRO A 178 0.56 -9.86 6.37
CA PRO A 178 0.30 -10.29 7.75
C PRO A 178 1.12 -11.53 8.09
N ILE A 179 1.82 -11.53 9.23
CA ILE A 179 2.57 -12.71 9.67
C ILE A 179 1.65 -13.94 9.72
N SER A 180 2.19 -15.13 9.50
CA SER A 180 1.46 -16.40 9.47
C SER A 180 0.56 -16.63 8.24
N ILE A 181 0.20 -15.59 7.46
CA ILE A 181 -0.74 -15.73 6.33
C ILE A 181 -0.24 -16.77 5.30
N ALA A 182 1.09 -16.92 5.15
CA ALA A 182 1.70 -17.91 4.26
C ALA A 182 1.32 -19.37 4.59
N ARG A 183 0.75 -19.63 5.77
CA ARG A 183 0.29 -20.97 6.22
C ARG A 183 -1.17 -21.24 5.86
N HIS A 184 -1.89 -20.25 5.33
CA HIS A 184 -3.32 -20.33 5.03
C HIS A 184 -3.62 -20.44 3.53
N GLY A 185 -2.58 -20.75 2.70
CA GLY A 185 -2.66 -21.00 1.27
C GLY A 185 -1.72 -22.13 0.84
N ASP A 186 -1.40 -22.22 -0.46
CA ASP A 186 -0.45 -23.22 -0.97
C ASP A 186 1.00 -22.84 -0.62
N THR A 187 1.38 -23.12 0.64
CA THR A 187 2.76 -22.92 1.14
C THR A 187 3.77 -23.74 0.32
N GLY A 188 3.36 -24.91 -0.20
CA GLY A 188 4.22 -25.77 -1.04
C GLY A 188 4.57 -25.09 -2.37
N ALA A 189 3.58 -24.51 -3.06
CA ALA A 189 3.82 -23.73 -4.28
C ALA A 189 4.66 -22.48 -4.00
N LEU A 190 4.39 -21.77 -2.89
CA LEU A 190 5.19 -20.62 -2.46
C LEU A 190 6.67 -21.01 -2.30
N LEU A 191 6.95 -22.10 -1.57
CA LEU A 191 8.31 -22.56 -1.32
C LEU A 191 9.01 -23.15 -2.57
N ARG A 192 8.27 -23.58 -3.58
CA ARG A 192 8.85 -23.94 -4.88
C ARG A 192 9.35 -22.71 -5.64
N ARG A 193 8.63 -21.57 -5.53
CA ARG A 193 9.00 -20.29 -6.19
C ARG A 193 10.04 -19.51 -5.39
N LYS A 194 9.93 -19.51 -4.06
CA LYS A 194 10.77 -18.77 -3.11
C LYS A 194 11.29 -19.71 -1.99
N PRO A 195 12.29 -20.58 -2.29
CA PRO A 195 12.76 -21.60 -1.33
C PRO A 195 13.35 -21.01 -0.03
N PHE A 196 13.89 -19.82 -0.08
CA PHE A 196 14.51 -19.11 1.04
C PHE A 196 13.50 -18.66 2.12
N PHE A 197 12.20 -18.56 1.83
CA PHE A 197 11.17 -18.28 2.84
C PHE A 197 10.92 -19.44 3.82
N ARG A 198 11.51 -20.62 3.58
CA ARG A 198 11.26 -21.82 4.40
C ARG A 198 11.56 -21.59 5.88
N ASP A 199 12.70 -20.99 6.19
CA ASP A 199 13.12 -20.78 7.57
C ASP A 199 12.26 -19.73 8.27
N GLU A 200 11.91 -18.67 7.57
CA GLU A 200 11.03 -17.61 8.09
C GLU A 200 9.60 -18.13 8.33
N ILE A 201 9.04 -18.92 7.40
CA ILE A 201 7.73 -19.56 7.58
C ILE A 201 7.77 -20.53 8.77
N ASN A 202 8.83 -21.35 8.90
CA ASN A 202 8.95 -22.30 10.00
C ASN A 202 9.07 -21.59 11.36
N LYS A 203 9.86 -20.51 11.44
CA LYS A 203 10.05 -19.69 12.64
C LYS A 203 8.89 -18.72 12.89
N ASN A 204 7.95 -18.61 11.95
CA ASN A 204 6.86 -17.64 11.95
C ASN A 204 7.36 -16.19 12.03
N THR A 205 8.33 -15.84 11.20
CA THR A 205 8.91 -14.48 11.10
C THR A 205 8.67 -13.83 9.74
N LEU A 206 8.07 -14.56 8.77
CA LEU A 206 7.70 -14.00 7.48
C LEU A 206 6.47 -13.10 7.63
N GLY A 207 6.63 -11.80 7.43
CA GLY A 207 5.57 -10.79 7.48
C GLY A 207 5.48 -10.03 8.80
N SER A 208 4.43 -9.25 8.94
CA SER A 208 4.21 -8.21 9.94
C SER A 208 3.25 -8.67 11.04
N PRO A 209 3.68 -8.76 12.32
CA PRO A 209 2.81 -9.04 13.45
C PRO A 209 1.67 -8.03 13.61
N PRO A 210 1.90 -6.69 13.56
CA PRO A 210 0.82 -5.71 13.67
C PRO A 210 -0.22 -5.82 12.55
N LEU A 211 0.17 -6.17 11.31
CA LEU A 211 -0.81 -6.41 10.24
C LEU A 211 -1.68 -7.65 10.52
N PHE A 212 -1.12 -8.68 11.15
CA PHE A 212 -1.91 -9.84 11.59
C PHE A 212 -2.90 -9.47 12.70
N THR A 213 -2.52 -8.59 13.61
CA THR A 213 -3.43 -8.04 14.63
C THR A 213 -4.56 -7.27 13.96
N LEU A 214 -4.27 -6.42 12.96
CA LEU A 214 -5.28 -5.71 12.18
C LEU A 214 -6.19 -6.65 11.38
N LEU A 215 -5.64 -7.73 10.80
CA LEU A 215 -6.43 -8.76 10.11
C LEU A 215 -7.48 -9.38 11.02
N ASN A 216 -7.10 -9.72 12.25
CA ASN A 216 -8.00 -10.31 13.24
C ASN A 216 -9.01 -9.30 13.81
N HIS A 217 -8.66 -8.03 13.85
CA HIS A 217 -9.54 -6.97 14.38
C HIS A 217 -10.54 -6.49 13.33
N ILE A 218 -10.05 -6.04 12.16
CA ILE A 218 -10.87 -5.43 11.11
C ILE A 218 -11.68 -6.49 10.35
N ARG A 219 -11.11 -7.68 10.15
CA ARG A 219 -11.71 -8.82 9.45
C ARG A 219 -12.31 -8.43 8.09
N PRO A 220 -11.52 -7.82 7.17
CA PRO A 220 -12.03 -7.37 5.88
C PRO A 220 -12.43 -8.56 5.01
N SER A 221 -13.30 -8.34 4.02
CA SER A 221 -13.65 -9.39 3.03
C SER A 221 -12.47 -9.72 2.13
N TYR A 222 -11.66 -8.71 1.79
CA TYR A 222 -10.48 -8.85 0.94
C TYR A 222 -9.27 -8.18 1.58
N TRP A 223 -8.10 -8.83 1.44
CA TRP A 223 -6.81 -8.26 1.82
C TRP A 223 -5.83 -8.40 0.67
N PHE A 224 -5.29 -7.28 0.20
CA PHE A 224 -4.33 -7.27 -0.89
C PHE A 224 -2.97 -6.77 -0.40
N SER A 225 -1.88 -7.45 -0.85
CA SER A 225 -0.49 -7.13 -0.47
C SER A 225 0.46 -7.28 -1.66
N ALA A 226 1.73 -6.91 -1.43
CA ALA A 226 2.81 -6.99 -2.43
C ALA A 226 4.14 -7.44 -1.79
N HIS A 227 5.21 -6.64 -1.92
CA HIS A 227 6.51 -6.72 -1.22
C HIS A 227 7.37 -7.95 -1.56
N LEU A 228 6.86 -9.16 -1.41
CA LEU A 228 7.64 -10.39 -1.56
C LEU A 228 7.81 -10.85 -3.02
N HIS A 229 7.35 -10.07 -3.98
CA HIS A 229 7.46 -10.30 -5.42
C HIS A 229 7.05 -11.73 -5.82
N VAL A 230 5.89 -12.16 -5.36
CA VAL A 230 5.31 -13.46 -5.72
C VAL A 230 3.79 -13.42 -5.58
N LYS A 231 3.06 -13.96 -6.57
CA LYS A 231 1.62 -14.16 -6.43
C LYS A 231 1.36 -15.28 -5.43
N PHE A 232 0.54 -14.99 -4.42
CA PHE A 232 0.12 -15.93 -3.40
C PHE A 232 -1.30 -15.64 -2.95
N ALA A 233 -2.16 -16.65 -2.93
CA ALA A 233 -3.53 -16.56 -2.42
C ALA A 233 -3.68 -17.38 -1.15
N ALA A 234 -4.49 -16.87 -0.21
CA ALA A 234 -4.84 -17.56 1.02
C ALA A 234 -6.27 -17.26 1.45
N LEU A 235 -6.87 -18.18 2.18
CA LEU A 235 -8.17 -17.99 2.81
C LEU A 235 -7.99 -18.04 4.33
N TYR A 236 -8.21 -16.90 5.00
CA TYR A 236 -8.09 -16.81 6.45
C TYR A 236 -9.46 -16.92 7.11
N ASP A 237 -9.66 -17.98 7.91
CA ASP A 237 -10.91 -18.24 8.63
C ASP A 237 -10.84 -17.67 10.04
N HIS A 238 -11.65 -16.66 10.32
CA HIS A 238 -11.70 -15.99 11.63
C HIS A 238 -12.43 -16.81 12.72
N SER A 239 -13.13 -17.89 12.35
CA SER A 239 -13.81 -18.76 13.33
C SER A 239 -12.84 -19.65 14.09
N SER A 240 -11.70 -19.97 13.46
CA SER A 240 -10.64 -20.81 14.05
C SER A 240 -9.67 -20.03 14.94
N SER A 241 -9.80 -18.70 15.01
CA SER A 241 -9.00 -17.81 15.86
C SER A 241 -9.44 -17.97 17.31
N THR A 242 -9.15 -19.13 17.91
CA THR A 242 -9.40 -19.35 19.33
C THR A 242 -8.55 -18.35 20.13
N THR A 243 -9.13 -17.67 21.08
CA THR A 243 -8.57 -16.75 22.10
C THR A 243 -7.15 -17.13 22.60
N GLN A 244 -6.77 -18.40 22.51
CA GLN A 244 -5.46 -18.93 22.92
C GLN A 244 -4.25 -18.49 22.06
N GLN A 245 -4.46 -18.01 20.82
CA GLN A 245 -3.36 -17.50 20.00
C GLN A 245 -3.16 -15.99 20.20
N ILE A 246 -4.23 -15.27 20.48
CA ILE A 246 -4.18 -13.84 20.79
C ILE A 246 -3.51 -13.64 22.16
N ASP A 247 -3.92 -14.41 23.18
CA ASP A 247 -3.34 -14.38 24.53
C ASP A 247 -1.83 -14.67 24.52
N LYS A 248 -1.36 -15.60 23.66
CA LYS A 248 0.07 -15.89 23.52
C LYS A 248 0.86 -14.81 22.77
N LEU A 249 0.24 -14.06 21.89
CA LEU A 249 0.86 -12.91 21.21
C LEU A 249 0.86 -11.67 22.12
N GLU A 250 -0.18 -11.47 22.92
CA GLU A 250 -0.20 -10.42 23.95
C GLU A 250 0.76 -10.71 25.12
N GLU A 251 0.94 -11.99 25.50
CA GLU A 251 1.97 -12.40 26.47
C GLU A 251 3.40 -12.25 25.94
N SER A 252 3.61 -12.28 24.62
CA SER A 252 4.93 -12.05 23.99
C SER A 252 5.26 -10.57 23.78
N LEU A 253 4.30 -9.65 23.96
CA LEU A 253 4.56 -8.23 24.06
C LEU A 253 5.10 -7.94 25.47
N PRO A 254 6.33 -7.42 25.62
CA PRO A 254 6.90 -7.18 26.95
C PRO A 254 6.02 -6.19 27.72
N SER A 255 5.48 -6.67 28.85
CA SER A 255 4.71 -5.86 29.80
C SER A 255 5.55 -4.69 30.31
N ILE A 256 4.96 -3.50 30.36
CA ILE A 256 5.56 -2.27 30.87
C ILE A 256 5.88 -2.47 32.36
N PRO A 257 7.13 -2.36 32.83
CA PRO A 257 7.42 -2.27 34.24
C PRO A 257 7.08 -0.86 34.73
N SER A 258 6.17 -0.79 35.68
CA SER A 258 5.97 0.43 36.48
C SER A 258 7.19 0.68 37.36
N ASN A 259 7.83 1.84 37.17
CA ASN A 259 8.81 2.48 38.06
C ASN A 259 9.71 1.59 38.94
N GLY A 260 10.93 1.38 38.49
CA GLY A 260 12.03 0.90 39.32
C GLY A 260 13.34 1.11 38.57
N GLU A 261 14.32 1.73 39.18
CA GLU A 261 15.65 1.94 38.62
C GLU A 261 16.21 0.60 38.13
N VAL A 262 16.49 0.49 36.82
CA VAL A 262 17.05 -0.72 36.24
C VAL A 262 18.57 -0.63 36.28
N HIS A 263 19.17 -1.42 37.16
CA HIS A 263 20.57 -1.83 37.05
C HIS A 263 20.66 -2.77 35.82
N VAL A 264 21.29 -2.30 34.77
CA VAL A 264 21.57 -3.10 33.58
C VAL A 264 22.75 -4.01 33.88
N GLU A 265 22.52 -5.29 34.19
CA GLU A 265 23.54 -6.32 34.07
C GLU A 265 23.80 -6.61 32.59
N LYS A 266 25.04 -6.38 32.15
CA LYS A 266 25.46 -6.71 30.78
C LYS A 266 25.41 -8.24 30.57
N ASN A 267 24.63 -8.67 29.62
CA ASN A 267 24.62 -10.06 29.16
C ASN A 267 25.96 -10.37 28.45
N PRO A 268 26.75 -11.37 28.93
CA PRO A 268 28.06 -11.68 28.35
C PRO A 268 28.00 -12.28 26.94
N ASP A 269 26.82 -12.62 26.43
CA ASP A 269 26.61 -13.18 25.07
C ASP A 269 26.00 -12.14 24.10
N GLU A 270 25.90 -10.88 24.50
CA GLU A 270 25.45 -9.79 23.63
C GLU A 270 26.61 -9.39 22.71
N ILE A 271 26.54 -9.79 21.45
CA ILE A 271 27.41 -9.29 20.40
C ILE A 271 26.99 -7.85 20.15
N ALA A 272 27.73 -6.89 20.73
CA ALA A 272 27.60 -5.49 20.38
C ALA A 272 28.03 -5.33 18.92
N ILE A 273 27.07 -5.17 18.01
CA ILE A 273 27.33 -4.69 16.67
C ILE A 273 27.55 -3.19 16.83
N GLU A 274 28.82 -2.80 16.88
CA GLU A 274 29.21 -1.40 16.74
C GLU A 274 28.87 -1.01 15.30
N ASP A 275 27.88 -0.14 15.14
CA ASP A 275 27.55 0.50 13.86
C ASP A 275 28.68 1.49 13.50
N GLU A 276 29.80 0.98 13.04
CA GLU A 276 30.83 1.75 12.32
C GLU A 276 30.60 1.62 10.81
N ASP A 277 29.55 2.26 10.32
CA ASP A 277 29.41 2.52 8.88
C ASP A 277 29.99 3.90 8.53
N GLU A 278 31.30 4.01 8.64
CA GLU A 278 32.07 5.05 7.96
C GLU A 278 32.34 4.55 6.53
N PHE A 279 31.49 4.96 5.59
CA PHE A 279 31.71 4.72 4.16
C PHE A 279 32.79 5.66 3.63
N ASP A 280 34.05 5.35 3.92
CA ASP A 280 35.18 5.82 3.14
C ASP A 280 35.30 4.99 1.87
N LEU A 281 35.33 5.67 0.73
CA LEU A 281 35.59 5.08 -0.59
C LEU A 281 36.91 4.26 -0.56
N PRO A 282 36.90 2.99 -0.96
CA PRO A 282 38.13 2.19 -0.93
C PRO A 282 39.08 2.63 -2.03
N PRO A 283 40.39 2.71 -1.75
CA PRO A 283 41.39 2.73 -2.79
C PRO A 283 41.45 1.34 -3.43
N THR A 284 41.53 1.33 -4.75
CA THR A 284 41.72 0.13 -5.56
C THR A 284 42.91 -0.70 -5.06
N ASN A 285 42.67 -1.93 -4.55
CA ASN A 285 43.50 -3.12 -4.76
C ASN A 285 42.88 -4.39 -4.15
N ASP A 286 42.62 -5.30 -5.03
CA ASP A 286 42.73 -6.76 -5.09
C ASP A 286 42.68 -7.62 -3.81
N ASN A 287 41.76 -8.63 -3.85
CA ASN A 287 41.65 -9.86 -3.04
C ASN A 287 40.87 -9.84 -1.73
N GLY A 288 39.73 -10.52 -1.75
CA GLY A 288 39.25 -11.31 -0.62
C GLY A 288 37.86 -10.99 -0.11
N MET A 289 36.94 -11.89 -0.32
CA MET A 289 35.69 -12.23 0.37
C MET A 289 35.02 -11.14 1.22
N THR A 290 33.92 -10.60 0.74
CA THR A 290 32.99 -9.78 1.52
C THR A 290 32.00 -10.67 2.24
N SER A 291 32.01 -10.63 3.58
CA SER A 291 30.95 -11.20 4.41
C SER A 291 29.73 -10.26 4.37
N GLY A 292 28.61 -10.73 3.81
CA GLY A 292 27.35 -10.01 3.82
C GLY A 292 26.75 -9.95 5.24
N ASN A 293 26.04 -8.88 5.50
CA ASN A 293 25.26 -8.65 6.71
C ASN A 293 24.12 -9.71 6.80
N PRO A 294 23.99 -10.51 7.87
CA PRO A 294 23.01 -11.58 7.97
C PRO A 294 21.53 -11.12 8.09
N ASP A 295 21.25 -9.83 8.27
CA ASP A 295 19.89 -9.29 8.41
C ASP A 295 19.36 -8.58 7.15
N GLU A 296 20.15 -8.51 6.09
CA GLU A 296 19.70 -7.99 4.82
C GLU A 296 19.08 -9.14 4.01
N ILE A 297 17.76 -9.14 3.89
CA ILE A 297 17.09 -9.92 2.83
C ILE A 297 17.54 -9.28 1.53
N THR A 298 18.68 -9.72 1.03
CA THR A 298 19.07 -9.46 -0.34
C THR A 298 18.10 -10.27 -1.19
N ILE A 299 17.03 -9.63 -1.61
CA ILE A 299 16.28 -10.12 -2.76
C ILE A 299 17.28 -9.97 -3.88
N GLU A 300 17.96 -11.06 -4.22
CA GLU A 300 18.72 -11.13 -5.45
C GLU A 300 17.72 -10.83 -6.56
N ASP A 301 17.82 -9.62 -7.10
CA ASP A 301 17.11 -9.27 -8.32
C ASP A 301 17.70 -10.20 -9.38
N ASP A 302 16.92 -11.22 -9.74
CA ASP A 302 17.21 -12.06 -10.90
C ASP A 302 17.51 -11.13 -12.06
N GLU A 303 18.74 -11.22 -12.52
CA GLU A 303 19.40 -10.58 -13.65
C GLU A 303 18.47 -9.79 -14.57
N PHE A 304 18.69 -8.46 -14.60
CA PHE A 304 18.35 -7.67 -15.76
C PHE A 304 19.27 -8.15 -16.91
N ASP A 305 18.85 -9.15 -17.65
CA ASP A 305 19.34 -9.39 -18.99
C ASP A 305 18.85 -8.25 -19.88
N ASP A 306 19.68 -7.22 -19.97
CA ASP A 306 19.58 -6.21 -21.01
C ASP A 306 20.41 -6.68 -22.21
N PRO A 307 19.80 -7.04 -23.35
CA PRO A 307 20.54 -7.54 -24.53
C PRO A 307 21.11 -6.42 -25.41
N LEU A 308 21.38 -5.22 -24.90
CA LEU A 308 21.90 -4.10 -25.71
C LEU A 308 23.10 -3.40 -25.07
N ALA A 309 24.25 -4.11 -24.99
CA ALA A 309 25.55 -3.46 -24.88
C ALA A 309 26.51 -4.07 -25.89
N GLY A 310 26.61 -3.47 -27.07
CA GLY A 310 27.58 -3.88 -28.08
C GLY A 310 27.60 -3.00 -29.33
N ASN A 311 28.54 -2.03 -29.33
CA ASN A 311 29.17 -1.39 -30.47
C ASN A 311 28.48 -0.23 -31.24
N THR A 312 29.06 0.93 -30.99
CA THR A 312 29.12 2.10 -31.87
C THR A 312 29.52 1.75 -33.31
N THR A 313 28.77 2.23 -34.31
CA THR A 313 29.25 3.08 -35.41
C THR A 313 28.16 3.41 -36.44
N THR A 314 28.15 4.70 -36.84
CA THR A 314 27.72 5.35 -38.09
C THR A 314 26.23 5.38 -38.49
N VAL A 315 25.82 6.63 -38.63
CA VAL A 315 24.69 7.28 -39.29
C VAL A 315 24.25 6.67 -40.62
N ALA A 316 22.95 6.42 -40.80
CA ALA A 316 22.22 6.54 -42.08
C ALA A 316 20.70 6.56 -41.83
N GLU A 317 19.96 7.43 -42.54
CA GLU A 317 18.52 7.70 -42.49
C GLU A 317 17.65 6.53 -42.98
N PRO A 318 16.34 6.54 -42.67
CA PRO A 318 15.48 5.37 -42.65
C PRO A 318 14.79 5.10 -43.98
N PRO A 319 14.42 3.87 -44.28
CA PRO A 319 13.31 3.60 -45.20
C PRO A 319 12.04 3.17 -44.47
N VAL A 320 10.92 3.69 -44.94
CA VAL A 320 9.54 3.30 -44.71
C VAL A 320 9.34 1.80 -44.97
N ILE A 321 8.81 1.06 -44.01
CA ILE A 321 8.35 -0.31 -44.21
C ILE A 321 6.93 -0.48 -43.65
N THR A 322 6.09 -0.97 -44.54
CA THR A 322 4.73 -1.42 -44.39
C THR A 322 4.60 -2.62 -43.43
N THR A 323 3.48 -2.62 -42.73
CA THR A 323 2.91 -3.66 -41.89
C THR A 323 2.94 -5.06 -42.44
N GLU A 324 3.39 -6.00 -41.62
CA GLU A 324 2.81 -7.33 -41.39
C GLU A 324 3.69 -8.09 -40.40
N SER A 325 3.23 -8.34 -39.18
CA SER A 325 3.62 -9.51 -38.42
C SER A 325 2.59 -9.84 -37.35
N SER A 326 1.96 -10.95 -37.58
CA SER A 326 1.21 -11.73 -36.60
C SER A 326 2.12 -12.17 -35.46
N THR A 327 1.92 -11.62 -34.28
CA THR A 327 2.38 -12.25 -33.04
C THR A 327 1.17 -12.77 -32.29
N THR A 328 1.11 -14.07 -32.19
CA THR A 328 0.14 -14.83 -31.39
C THR A 328 0.19 -14.36 -29.94
N ALA A 329 -0.86 -13.66 -29.52
CA ALA A 329 -1.15 -13.44 -28.12
C ALA A 329 -1.37 -14.80 -27.46
N LYS A 330 -0.55 -15.16 -26.49
CA LYS A 330 -0.90 -16.21 -25.56
C LYS A 330 -2.04 -15.68 -24.71
N ASP A 331 -3.10 -16.46 -24.65
CA ASP A 331 -4.34 -16.20 -23.94
C ASP A 331 -4.08 -15.76 -22.51
N LEU A 332 -4.46 -14.50 -22.21
CA LEU A 332 -4.71 -14.05 -20.86
C LEU A 332 -6.05 -14.66 -20.46
N GLU A 333 -6.02 -15.78 -19.76
CA GLU A 333 -7.22 -16.38 -19.20
C GLU A 333 -7.83 -15.40 -18.19
N ILE A 334 -9.02 -14.97 -18.52
CA ILE A 334 -9.86 -14.09 -17.71
C ILE A 334 -10.75 -15.00 -16.89
N ASP A 335 -10.58 -14.96 -15.59
CA ASP A 335 -11.50 -15.64 -14.67
C ASP A 335 -12.47 -14.61 -14.08
N GLU A 336 -13.75 -14.79 -14.37
CA GLU A 336 -14.83 -13.80 -14.21
C GLU A 336 -15.38 -13.67 -12.78
N SER A 337 -14.82 -14.38 -11.76
CA SER A 337 -15.47 -14.40 -10.45
C SER A 337 -14.51 -14.35 -9.26
N VAL A 338 -15.01 -13.84 -8.17
CA VAL A 338 -14.42 -13.87 -6.82
C VAL A 338 -14.06 -15.30 -6.36
N ASP A 339 -14.67 -16.32 -6.99
CA ASP A 339 -14.41 -17.75 -6.79
C ASP A 339 -12.98 -18.18 -7.15
N VAL A 340 -12.20 -17.35 -7.85
CA VAL A 340 -10.80 -17.65 -8.21
C VAL A 340 -9.93 -17.83 -6.98
N ILE A 341 -10.13 -16.97 -5.98
CA ILE A 341 -9.35 -17.08 -4.74
C ILE A 341 -9.76 -18.36 -3.97
N GLU A 342 -11.06 -18.64 -3.89
CA GLU A 342 -11.55 -19.87 -3.25
C GLU A 342 -11.09 -21.13 -3.98
N LYS A 343 -11.23 -21.16 -5.30
CA LYS A 343 -10.76 -22.31 -6.11
C LYS A 343 -9.26 -22.52 -6.07
N ALA A 344 -8.47 -21.42 -6.05
CA ALA A 344 -7.02 -21.53 -5.95
C ALA A 344 -6.55 -22.07 -4.60
N VAL A 345 -7.31 -21.80 -3.52
CA VAL A 345 -7.01 -22.31 -2.18
C VAL A 345 -7.52 -23.75 -2.00
N GLU A 346 -8.72 -24.06 -2.48
CA GLU A 346 -9.29 -25.43 -2.39
C GLU A 346 -8.50 -26.45 -3.20
N ALA A 347 -7.93 -26.06 -4.36
CA ALA A 347 -7.07 -26.93 -5.15
C ALA A 347 -5.72 -27.25 -4.48
N GLY A 348 -5.25 -26.41 -3.54
CA GLY A 348 -4.00 -26.63 -2.80
C GLY A 348 -4.14 -27.48 -1.54
N VAL A 349 -5.35 -27.78 -1.08
CA VAL A 349 -5.62 -28.50 0.19
C VAL A 349 -5.86 -30.00 -0.04
N GLN A 350 -6.06 -30.47 -1.29
CA GLN A 350 -6.21 -31.88 -1.56
C GLN A 350 -4.86 -32.54 -1.88
N ASP A 351 -4.46 -33.40 -0.97
CA ASP A 351 -3.27 -34.27 -1.05
C ASP A 351 -3.06 -34.95 -2.39
N GLY A 352 -1.80 -34.85 -2.81
CA GLY A 352 -1.02 -35.93 -3.42
C GLY A 352 -1.59 -36.67 -4.65
N ILE A 353 -0.86 -36.43 -5.77
CA ILE A 353 -0.72 -37.38 -6.90
C ILE A 353 -1.96 -37.52 -7.80
N THR A 354 -1.93 -36.91 -8.98
CA THR A 354 -1.93 -37.65 -10.26
C THR A 354 -1.77 -36.68 -11.43
N GLU A 355 -0.80 -36.96 -12.29
CA GLU A 355 -0.68 -36.46 -13.66
C GLU A 355 -2.00 -36.64 -14.41
N ILE A 356 -2.51 -35.62 -15.06
CA ILE A 356 -3.49 -35.78 -16.14
C ILE A 356 -3.09 -34.94 -17.35
N ILE A 357 -2.66 -35.68 -18.34
CA ILE A 357 -2.51 -35.30 -19.75
C ILE A 357 -3.90 -35.06 -20.35
N GLY A 358 -3.98 -34.01 -21.13
CA GLY A 358 -5.02 -33.56 -22.02
C GLY A 358 -6.26 -34.44 -22.33
N ALA A 359 -7.43 -33.78 -22.26
CA ALA A 359 -8.60 -34.18 -23.03
C ALA A 359 -9.50 -32.96 -23.34
N PRO A 360 -10.25 -32.97 -24.46
CA PRO A 360 -10.80 -31.80 -25.11
C PRO A 360 -12.14 -31.35 -24.52
N ILE A 361 -12.36 -30.02 -24.64
CA ILE A 361 -13.60 -29.31 -24.29
C ILE A 361 -14.72 -29.71 -25.25
N GLU A 362 -15.71 -30.45 -24.76
CA GLU A 362 -17.07 -30.45 -25.28
C GLU A 362 -18.05 -30.86 -24.16
N LYS A 363 -19.10 -30.03 -23.99
CA LYS A 363 -20.33 -30.21 -23.22
C LYS A 363 -20.32 -29.85 -21.74
N VAL A 364 -20.70 -28.62 -21.43
CA VAL A 364 -21.59 -28.32 -20.29
C VAL A 364 -22.63 -27.28 -20.75
N GLU A 365 -23.71 -27.76 -21.34
CA GLU A 365 -25.01 -27.08 -21.31
C GLU A 365 -25.90 -27.81 -20.31
N GLU A 366 -26.70 -27.01 -19.55
CA GLU A 366 -27.78 -27.39 -18.66
C GLU A 366 -27.44 -27.90 -17.25
N ALA A 367 -27.43 -26.95 -16.29
CA ALA A 367 -28.15 -27.12 -15.03
C ALA A 367 -28.57 -25.74 -14.47
N VAL A 368 -29.65 -25.21 -14.97
CA VAL A 368 -30.40 -24.15 -14.27
C VAL A 368 -31.12 -24.81 -13.10
N ILE A 369 -30.60 -24.66 -11.88
CA ILE A 369 -31.34 -24.99 -10.66
C ILE A 369 -32.02 -23.72 -10.18
N SER A 370 -33.35 -23.71 -10.29
CA SER A 370 -34.25 -22.74 -9.70
C SER A 370 -34.08 -22.74 -8.18
N VAL A 371 -33.58 -21.64 -7.63
CA VAL A 371 -33.54 -21.44 -6.17
C VAL A 371 -34.89 -20.90 -5.74
N ASP A 372 -35.76 -21.80 -5.35
CA ASP A 372 -36.98 -21.48 -4.58
C ASP A 372 -36.60 -21.07 -3.15
N LYS A 373 -37.25 -19.99 -2.72
CA LYS A 373 -37.22 -19.31 -1.43
C LYS A 373 -36.88 -20.19 -0.24
N VAL A 374 -35.70 -20.07 0.32
CA VAL A 374 -35.35 -20.51 1.67
C VAL A 374 -35.30 -19.27 2.58
N LYS A 375 -36.06 -19.33 3.67
CA LYS A 375 -36.14 -18.29 4.70
C LYS A 375 -34.75 -18.00 5.29
N PRO A 376 -34.44 -16.73 5.66
CA PRO A 376 -33.13 -16.34 6.20
C PRO A 376 -33.10 -16.56 7.73
N GLU A 377 -32.80 -17.75 8.17
CA GLU A 377 -32.66 -18.04 9.61
C GLU A 377 -31.53 -18.99 9.99
N LYS A 378 -30.59 -19.30 9.09
CA LYS A 378 -29.38 -20.11 9.41
C LYS A 378 -28.08 -19.68 8.74
N ALA A 379 -27.91 -18.41 8.38
CA ALA A 379 -26.70 -17.89 7.77
C ALA A 379 -25.65 -17.38 8.79
N GLU A 380 -25.87 -17.51 10.09
CA GLU A 380 -24.99 -16.91 11.12
C GLU A 380 -23.86 -17.83 11.64
N GLU A 381 -23.70 -19.05 11.13
CA GLU A 381 -22.65 -19.97 11.62
C GLU A 381 -21.58 -20.38 10.61
N GLN A 382 -21.58 -19.88 9.39
CA GLN A 382 -20.38 -20.01 8.56
C GLN A 382 -19.35 -18.97 8.98
N GLY A 383 -18.26 -19.42 9.60
CA GLY A 383 -17.18 -18.56 10.08
C GLY A 383 -16.75 -17.57 9.01
N ARG A 384 -16.58 -16.33 9.42
CA ARG A 384 -16.16 -15.24 8.57
C ARG A 384 -14.76 -15.49 8.01
N ARG A 385 -14.53 -15.17 6.74
CA ARG A 385 -13.26 -15.41 6.02
C ARG A 385 -12.76 -14.14 5.36
N THR A 386 -11.43 -13.94 5.41
CA THR A 386 -10.75 -12.94 4.58
C THR A 386 -10.06 -13.63 3.41
N LYS A 387 -10.34 -13.16 2.20
CA LYS A 387 -9.64 -13.58 0.98
C LYS A 387 -8.38 -12.73 0.83
N PHE A 388 -7.22 -13.36 1.06
CA PHE A 388 -5.91 -12.71 0.92
C PHE A 388 -5.32 -12.99 -0.45
N LEU A 389 -4.77 -11.94 -1.09
CA LEU A 389 -4.01 -12.05 -2.31
C LEU A 389 -2.80 -11.13 -2.27
N ALA A 390 -1.61 -11.69 -2.45
CA ALA A 390 -0.41 -10.94 -2.77
C ALA A 390 -0.07 -11.08 -4.24
N LEU A 391 0.50 -10.00 -4.83
CA LEU A 391 0.87 -9.95 -6.24
C LEU A 391 2.36 -9.63 -6.41
N ASP A 392 2.89 -10.00 -7.58
CA ASP A 392 4.29 -9.80 -7.97
C ASP A 392 4.58 -8.32 -8.33
N LYS A 393 5.82 -8.00 -8.62
CA LYS A 393 6.23 -6.70 -9.18
C LYS A 393 5.84 -6.61 -10.67
N CYS A 394 5.57 -5.39 -11.13
CA CYS A 394 5.27 -5.13 -12.54
C CYS A 394 6.45 -5.55 -13.42
N GLY A 395 6.18 -6.35 -14.44
CA GLY A 395 7.19 -6.82 -15.39
C GLY A 395 6.71 -7.93 -16.30
N PRO A 396 7.45 -8.22 -17.38
CA PRO A 396 7.10 -9.28 -18.32
C PRO A 396 7.07 -10.66 -17.66
N GLY A 397 6.01 -11.43 -17.90
CA GLY A 397 5.86 -12.79 -17.38
C GLY A 397 5.63 -12.88 -15.86
N LYS A 398 5.33 -11.76 -15.20
CA LYS A 398 5.02 -11.68 -13.77
C LYS A 398 3.51 -11.58 -13.54
N ASP A 399 3.04 -12.20 -12.46
CA ASP A 399 1.65 -12.12 -11.97
C ASP A 399 1.45 -10.83 -11.16
N PHE A 400 1.57 -9.66 -11.78
CA PHE A 400 1.61 -8.37 -11.07
C PHE A 400 0.26 -7.67 -10.94
N ILE A 401 -0.76 -8.09 -11.71
CA ILE A 401 -2.09 -7.46 -11.71
C ILE A 401 -3.18 -8.53 -11.77
N GLN A 402 -4.29 -8.29 -11.08
CA GLN A 402 -5.46 -9.15 -11.07
C GLN A 402 -6.73 -8.29 -11.15
N PHE A 403 -7.74 -8.76 -11.91
CA PHE A 403 -9.01 -8.07 -12.09
C PHE A 403 -10.12 -8.77 -11.32
N PHE A 404 -11.04 -8.00 -10.72
CA PHE A 404 -12.14 -8.49 -9.90
C PHE A 404 -13.45 -7.77 -10.21
N GLU A 405 -14.57 -8.44 -10.03
CA GLU A 405 -15.88 -7.83 -9.85
C GLU A 405 -16.28 -7.98 -8.38
N ILE A 406 -16.28 -6.86 -7.63
CA ILE A 406 -16.62 -6.84 -6.22
C ILE A 406 -18.00 -6.19 -6.07
N PRO A 407 -18.96 -6.85 -5.39
CA PRO A 407 -20.24 -6.24 -5.07
C PRO A 407 -20.03 -4.95 -4.28
N THR A 408 -20.83 -3.93 -4.56
CA THR A 408 -20.85 -2.69 -3.78
C THR A 408 -22.23 -2.53 -3.14
N PRO A 409 -22.32 -1.89 -1.96
CA PRO A 409 -23.59 -1.64 -1.27
C PRO A 409 -24.58 -0.82 -2.11
N SER A 410 -24.05 0.06 -2.97
CA SER A 410 -24.84 0.80 -3.95
C SER A 410 -25.03 -0.04 -5.21
N SER A 411 -26.15 -0.68 -5.38
CA SER A 411 -26.54 -1.45 -6.57
C SER A 411 -26.84 -0.56 -7.80
N SER A 412 -26.32 0.65 -7.86
CA SER A 412 -26.49 1.53 -9.01
C SER A 412 -25.46 1.18 -10.08
N THR A 413 -25.92 0.70 -11.21
CA THR A 413 -25.26 0.85 -12.50
C THR A 413 -25.09 2.36 -12.74
N THR A 414 -24.04 2.94 -12.18
CA THR A 414 -23.84 4.39 -12.26
C THR A 414 -23.08 4.73 -13.54
N ASP A 415 -23.73 5.50 -14.40
CA ASP A 415 -23.10 6.13 -15.57
C ASP A 415 -22.14 7.27 -15.17
N HIS A 416 -21.72 7.35 -13.91
CA HIS A 416 -20.80 8.38 -13.42
C HIS A 416 -19.47 7.75 -12.95
N PRO A 417 -18.37 8.51 -12.99
CA PRO A 417 -17.09 8.09 -12.41
C PRO A 417 -17.23 7.75 -10.91
N PRO A 418 -16.46 6.76 -10.39
CA PRO A 418 -16.47 6.41 -8.98
C PRO A 418 -16.19 7.62 -8.08
N ARG A 419 -16.97 7.80 -7.03
CA ARG A 419 -16.81 8.92 -6.08
C ARG A 419 -16.01 8.48 -4.87
N LEU A 420 -14.89 9.16 -4.65
CA LEU A 420 -14.04 8.97 -3.50
C LEU A 420 -14.48 9.94 -2.37
N THR A 421 -14.86 9.39 -1.21
CA THR A 421 -15.29 10.17 -0.06
C THR A 421 -14.47 9.83 1.17
N PHE A 422 -14.35 10.80 2.08
CA PHE A 422 -13.79 10.55 3.40
C PHE A 422 -14.64 9.53 4.16
N ASP A 423 -13.96 8.68 4.94
CA ASP A 423 -14.60 7.86 5.96
C ASP A 423 -14.81 8.72 7.22
N PRO A 424 -16.07 9.01 7.64
CA PRO A 424 -16.31 9.83 8.82
C PRO A 424 -15.72 9.25 10.10
N GLU A 425 -15.66 7.92 10.20
CA GLU A 425 -15.02 7.25 11.33
C GLU A 425 -13.52 7.50 11.35
N TRP A 426 -12.84 7.44 10.18
CA TRP A 426 -11.42 7.76 10.08
C TRP A 426 -11.11 9.22 10.39
N LEU A 427 -12.00 10.15 10.02
CA LEU A 427 -11.86 11.55 10.38
C LEU A 427 -11.94 11.75 11.90
N ALA A 428 -12.91 11.09 12.57
CA ALA A 428 -13.04 11.11 14.03
C ALA A 428 -11.80 10.52 14.72
N ILE A 429 -11.32 9.36 14.26
CA ILE A 429 -10.09 8.73 14.75
C ILE A 429 -8.88 9.67 14.57
N SER A 430 -8.73 10.24 13.37
CA SER A 430 -7.61 11.13 13.08
C SER A 430 -7.60 12.34 13.99
N ARG A 431 -8.76 12.92 14.29
CA ARG A 431 -8.88 14.05 15.22
C ARG A 431 -8.59 13.66 16.65
N ALA A 432 -9.15 12.55 17.14
CA ALA A 432 -8.94 12.06 18.51
C ALA A 432 -7.46 11.72 18.78
N PHE A 433 -6.76 11.16 17.79
CA PHE A 433 -5.36 10.75 17.91
C PHE A 433 -4.35 11.87 17.66
N HIS A 434 -4.74 12.95 16.99
CA HIS A 434 -3.82 14.02 16.59
C HIS A 434 -2.97 14.62 17.73
N PRO A 435 -3.48 14.82 18.97
CA PRO A 435 -2.67 15.30 20.09
C PRO A 435 -1.43 14.43 20.35
N TYR A 436 -1.54 13.13 20.08
CA TYR A 436 -0.52 12.12 20.36
C TYR A 436 0.43 11.85 19.19
N LEU A 437 0.20 12.43 18.01
CA LEU A 437 1.14 12.35 16.88
C LEU A 437 2.47 13.00 17.28
N SER A 438 3.52 12.18 17.34
CA SER A 438 4.88 12.62 17.65
C SER A 438 5.73 12.68 16.39
N THR A 439 6.42 13.81 16.22
CA THR A 439 7.45 14.02 15.18
C THR A 439 8.86 13.99 15.79
N THR A 440 9.02 13.29 16.92
CA THR A 440 10.29 13.03 17.61
C THR A 440 10.46 11.52 17.79
N ILE A 441 11.69 11.08 18.13
CA ILE A 441 11.98 9.66 18.31
C ILE A 441 11.10 9.01 19.40
N ASN A 442 10.78 9.78 20.43
CA ASN A 442 9.92 9.32 21.51
C ASN A 442 8.46 9.51 21.14
N GLN A 443 7.73 8.41 20.99
CA GLN A 443 6.30 8.46 20.77
C GLN A 443 5.59 9.03 22.02
N THR A 444 4.68 9.99 21.83
CA THR A 444 3.80 10.48 22.88
C THR A 444 2.94 9.32 23.40
N PRO A 445 2.94 9.04 24.71
CA PRO A 445 2.15 7.95 25.26
C PRO A 445 0.67 8.08 24.89
N LEU A 446 0.10 7.01 24.40
CA LEU A 446 -1.34 6.93 24.14
C LEU A 446 -2.10 6.70 25.44
N PRO A 447 -3.31 7.25 25.61
CA PRO A 447 -4.22 6.89 26.69
C PRO A 447 -4.58 5.40 26.67
N SER A 448 -5.24 4.94 27.76
CA SER A 448 -5.76 3.56 27.78
C SER A 448 -6.75 3.31 26.65
N PRO A 449 -6.91 2.06 26.19
CA PRO A 449 -7.84 1.70 25.12
C PRO A 449 -9.26 2.21 25.35
N GLU A 450 -9.73 2.20 26.59
CA GLU A 450 -11.07 2.68 26.97
C GLU A 450 -11.21 4.19 26.75
N ILE A 451 -10.18 4.95 27.15
CA ILE A 451 -10.14 6.41 26.94
C ILE A 451 -10.07 6.74 25.46
N LEU A 452 -9.22 6.04 24.70
CA LEU A 452 -9.14 6.22 23.24
C LEU A 452 -10.47 5.95 22.55
N LYS A 453 -11.12 4.86 22.90
CA LYS A 453 -12.44 4.51 22.37
C LYS A 453 -13.49 5.58 22.68
N GLN A 454 -13.46 6.15 23.90
CA GLN A 454 -14.37 7.24 24.29
C GLN A 454 -14.08 8.50 23.47
N LEU A 455 -12.79 8.91 23.35
CA LEU A 455 -12.40 10.08 22.56
C LEU A 455 -12.86 9.95 21.09
N VAL A 456 -12.68 8.78 20.49
CA VAL A 456 -13.14 8.52 19.11
C VAL A 456 -14.66 8.59 19.02
N SER A 457 -15.37 8.02 20.00
CA SER A 457 -16.83 8.06 20.05
C SER A 457 -17.36 9.48 20.15
N ASP A 458 -16.76 10.31 21.00
CA ASP A 458 -17.14 11.71 21.19
C ASP A 458 -16.92 12.53 19.90
N GLU A 459 -15.80 12.33 19.23
CA GLU A 459 -15.52 12.99 17.97
C GLU A 459 -16.43 12.52 16.84
N ARG A 460 -16.78 11.23 16.81
CA ARG A 460 -17.74 10.68 15.86
C ARG A 460 -19.12 11.30 16.06
N GLN A 461 -19.60 11.35 17.32
CA GLN A 461 -20.87 11.99 17.65
C GLN A 461 -20.87 13.47 17.24
N ARG A 462 -19.77 14.19 17.49
CA ARG A 462 -19.63 15.60 17.09
C ARG A 462 -19.75 15.77 15.57
N ILE A 463 -19.06 14.92 14.78
CA ILE A 463 -19.14 14.97 13.30
C ILE A 463 -20.57 14.67 12.81
N GLU A 464 -21.26 13.72 13.44
CA GLU A 464 -22.64 13.39 13.09
C GLU A 464 -23.63 14.52 13.44
N GLU A 465 -23.45 15.18 14.59
CA GLU A 465 -24.34 16.24 15.08
C GLU A 465 -24.08 17.60 14.43
N GLU A 466 -22.82 18.00 14.31
CA GLU A 466 -22.44 19.34 13.80
C GLU A 466 -22.14 19.31 12.30
N GLY A 467 -21.63 18.20 11.78
CA GLY A 467 -21.04 18.09 10.45
C GLY A 467 -19.58 18.59 10.43
N LEU A 468 -19.08 18.83 9.23
CA LEU A 468 -17.74 19.36 8.97
C LEU A 468 -17.83 20.65 8.14
N LEU A 469 -16.91 21.56 8.39
CA LEU A 469 -16.81 22.81 7.67
C LEU A 469 -16.04 22.62 6.37
N VAL A 470 -16.72 22.69 5.24
CA VAL A 470 -16.16 22.39 3.92
C VAL A 470 -16.38 23.57 2.94
N PRO A 471 -15.57 23.67 1.88
CA PRO A 471 -15.81 24.64 0.82
C PRO A 471 -17.21 24.48 0.21
N SER A 472 -17.90 25.61 -0.01
CA SER A 472 -19.19 25.70 -0.69
C SER A 472 -19.09 25.22 -2.16
N ASP A 473 -20.23 24.88 -2.75
CA ASP A 473 -20.32 24.59 -4.20
C ASP A 473 -20.31 25.88 -5.05
N SER A 474 -20.60 27.02 -4.43
CA SER A 474 -20.65 28.33 -5.11
C SER A 474 -19.35 29.10 -4.89
N VAL A 475 -18.89 29.72 -5.96
CA VAL A 475 -17.78 30.67 -5.95
C VAL A 475 -18.38 32.08 -5.92
N ASN A 476 -17.92 32.91 -5.01
CA ASN A 476 -18.32 34.31 -4.88
C ASN A 476 -17.87 35.17 -6.11
N GLU A 477 -18.43 36.34 -6.28
CA GLU A 477 -18.09 37.27 -7.38
C GLU A 477 -16.60 37.68 -7.37
N ASP A 478 -15.96 37.67 -6.20
CA ASP A 478 -14.54 37.98 -6.02
C ASP A 478 -13.61 36.76 -6.20
N GLY A 479 -14.16 35.59 -6.56
CA GLY A 479 -13.41 34.33 -6.73
C GLY A 479 -13.14 33.59 -5.43
N THR A 480 -13.63 34.06 -4.29
CA THR A 480 -13.53 33.33 -3.01
C THR A 480 -14.60 32.25 -2.89
N VAL A 481 -14.36 31.26 -2.02
CA VAL A 481 -15.31 30.19 -1.70
C VAL A 481 -15.60 30.23 -0.21
N ASP A 482 -16.88 30.35 0.14
CA ASP A 482 -17.31 30.31 1.53
C ASP A 482 -17.18 28.91 2.11
N LEU A 483 -16.99 28.82 3.43
CA LEU A 483 -17.06 27.57 4.16
C LEU A 483 -18.48 27.35 4.68
N VAL A 484 -19.00 26.15 4.48
CA VAL A 484 -20.34 25.76 4.91
C VAL A 484 -20.31 24.46 5.72
N TRP A 485 -21.15 24.36 6.74
CA TRP A 485 -21.33 23.11 7.50
C TRP A 485 -22.07 22.08 6.66
N ARG A 486 -21.48 20.89 6.53
CA ARG A 486 -22.06 19.79 5.76
C ARG A 486 -22.05 18.49 6.58
N LYS A 487 -23.16 17.79 6.57
CA LYS A 487 -23.33 16.45 7.14
C LYS A 487 -23.32 15.40 6.02
N GLY A 488 -23.01 14.15 6.38
CA GLY A 488 -23.01 13.02 5.45
C GLY A 488 -21.68 12.89 4.68
N PRO A 489 -21.68 12.09 3.60
CA PRO A 489 -20.47 11.84 2.82
C PRO A 489 -19.88 13.11 2.21
N ILE A 490 -18.58 13.33 2.41
CA ILE A 490 -17.84 14.46 1.86
C ILE A 490 -16.85 13.91 0.84
N GLU A 491 -16.99 14.36 -0.41
CA GLU A 491 -16.04 14.02 -1.47
C GLU A 491 -14.67 14.64 -1.15
N ILE A 492 -13.61 13.82 -1.32
CA ILE A 492 -12.25 14.24 -0.99
C ILE A 492 -11.83 15.44 -1.84
N GLU A 493 -12.19 15.45 -3.12
CA GLU A 493 -11.87 16.55 -4.04
C GLU A 493 -12.48 17.91 -3.63
N ARG A 494 -13.52 17.91 -2.81
CA ARG A 494 -14.08 19.15 -2.25
C ARG A 494 -13.10 19.84 -1.30
N VAL A 495 -12.30 19.06 -0.57
CA VAL A 495 -11.39 19.55 0.48
C VAL A 495 -9.94 19.55 0.00
N GLN A 496 -9.51 18.43 -0.55
CA GLN A 496 -8.14 18.24 -1.02
C GLN A 496 -8.13 18.22 -2.54
N LYS A 497 -7.37 19.14 -3.15
CA LYS A 497 -7.11 19.18 -4.59
C LYS A 497 -5.63 18.95 -4.82
N PHE A 498 -5.29 18.21 -5.86
CA PHE A 498 -3.90 18.05 -6.24
C PHE A 498 -3.23 19.42 -6.45
N TRP A 499 -2.07 19.58 -5.83
CA TRP A 499 -1.23 20.77 -5.96
C TRP A 499 0.23 20.35 -5.99
N PRO A 500 0.99 20.65 -7.07
CA PRO A 500 2.41 20.33 -7.15
C PRO A 500 3.20 21.19 -6.15
N THR A 501 3.94 20.54 -5.24
CA THR A 501 4.74 21.23 -4.20
C THR A 501 6.19 21.39 -4.61
N ALA A 502 6.77 20.41 -5.31
CA ALA A 502 8.13 20.44 -5.83
C ALA A 502 8.16 20.68 -7.34
N PRO A 503 9.25 21.22 -7.91
CA PRO A 503 9.42 21.27 -9.35
C PRO A 503 9.34 19.86 -9.99
N SER A 504 8.60 19.75 -11.08
CA SER A 504 8.59 18.54 -11.89
C SER A 504 9.91 18.39 -12.67
N GLN A 505 10.18 17.18 -13.18
CA GLN A 505 11.40 16.91 -13.95
C GLN A 505 11.61 17.89 -15.11
N SER A 506 10.55 18.29 -15.80
CA SER A 506 10.61 19.23 -16.94
C SER A 506 10.93 20.68 -16.54
N GLN A 507 10.81 21.01 -15.26
CA GLN A 507 11.10 22.35 -14.72
C GLN A 507 12.51 22.44 -14.15
N LEU A 508 13.24 21.34 -14.03
CA LEU A 508 14.63 21.37 -13.57
C LEU A 508 15.56 21.88 -14.66
N PRO A 509 16.54 22.74 -14.31
CA PRO A 509 17.61 23.09 -15.23
C PRO A 509 18.39 21.85 -15.70
N PRO A 510 18.85 21.82 -16.95
CA PRO A 510 19.68 20.73 -17.43
C PRO A 510 21.07 20.74 -16.75
N GLY A 511 21.56 19.54 -16.38
CA GLY A 511 22.89 19.35 -15.80
C GLY A 511 22.91 19.32 -14.26
N PRO A 512 24.12 19.30 -13.66
CA PRO A 512 24.27 19.17 -12.21
C PRO A 512 23.69 20.34 -11.40
N GLU A 513 23.52 21.51 -12.02
CA GLU A 513 22.89 22.69 -11.39
C GLU A 513 21.38 22.49 -11.14
N GLY A 514 20.74 21.53 -11.83
CA GLY A 514 19.34 21.17 -11.61
C GLY A 514 19.10 20.31 -10.37
N ASN A 515 20.16 19.75 -9.80
CA ASN A 515 20.06 18.96 -8.58
C ASN A 515 20.08 19.91 -7.36
N LEU A 516 18.90 20.42 -7.00
CA LEU A 516 18.73 21.33 -5.85
C LEU A 516 18.89 20.62 -4.49
N GLY A 517 19.24 19.33 -4.49
CA GLY A 517 19.34 18.50 -3.30
C GLY A 517 17.98 18.08 -2.74
N ALA A 518 17.95 16.98 -2.02
CA ALA A 518 16.74 16.45 -1.35
C ALA A 518 16.36 17.26 -0.08
N ASP A 519 16.97 18.40 0.14
CA ASP A 519 16.93 19.14 1.39
C ASP A 519 15.73 20.09 1.50
N GLN A 520 14.80 20.02 0.52
CA GLN A 520 13.70 20.98 0.48
C GLN A 520 12.50 20.50 1.27
N TRP A 521 12.11 21.34 2.22
CA TRP A 521 10.90 21.22 3.01
C TRP A 521 9.72 21.84 2.26
N TYR A 522 8.72 21.02 1.94
CA TYR A 522 7.49 21.50 1.32
C TYR A 522 6.30 21.34 2.26
N THR A 523 5.58 22.44 2.49
CA THR A 523 4.26 22.38 3.13
C THR A 523 3.23 22.07 2.08
N ASN A 524 2.51 20.96 2.24
CA ASN A 524 1.52 20.55 1.25
C ASN A 524 0.14 21.17 1.56
N PRO A 525 -0.46 21.96 0.64
CA PRO A 525 -1.77 22.55 0.83
C PRO A 525 -2.89 21.53 1.12
N GLN A 526 -2.77 20.30 0.63
CA GLN A 526 -3.75 19.25 0.89
C GLN A 526 -3.72 18.82 2.37
N THR A 527 -2.53 18.74 2.96
CA THR A 527 -2.36 18.44 4.40
C THR A 527 -2.87 19.57 5.26
N GLU A 528 -2.64 20.84 4.85
CA GLU A 528 -3.25 22.01 5.51
C GLU A 528 -4.78 21.96 5.43
N ALA A 529 -5.34 21.63 4.25
CA ALA A 529 -6.78 21.52 4.06
C ALA A 529 -7.40 20.40 4.90
N PHE A 530 -6.74 19.22 4.99
CA PHE A 530 -7.18 18.12 5.86
C PHE A 530 -7.14 18.53 7.35
N CYS A 531 -6.06 19.15 7.78
CA CYS A 531 -5.95 19.66 9.15
C CYS A 531 -7.02 20.74 9.43
N GLY A 532 -7.25 21.64 8.49
CA GLY A 532 -8.29 22.67 8.58
C GLY A 532 -9.69 22.09 8.68
N LEU A 533 -10.02 21.05 7.88
CA LEU A 533 -11.30 20.33 7.96
C LEU A 533 -11.59 19.81 9.38
N LEU A 534 -10.58 19.36 10.08
CA LEU A 534 -10.68 18.79 11.43
C LEU A 534 -10.39 19.81 12.54
N GLY A 535 -10.04 21.06 12.20
CA GLY A 535 -9.64 22.09 13.17
C GLY A 535 -8.34 21.72 13.90
N LEU A 536 -7.38 21.11 13.20
CA LEU A 536 -6.11 20.63 13.73
C LEU A 536 -4.94 21.53 13.28
N GLN A 537 -3.88 21.57 14.09
CA GLN A 537 -2.61 22.15 13.67
C GLN A 537 -1.85 21.15 12.80
N ASN A 538 -1.34 21.60 11.66
CA ASN A 538 -0.45 20.78 10.86
C ASN A 538 0.85 20.48 11.61
N LYS A 539 1.14 19.19 11.86
CA LYS A 539 2.40 18.69 12.42
C LYS A 539 3.32 18.09 11.35
N VAL A 540 2.80 17.97 10.11
CA VAL A 540 3.49 17.36 8.99
C VAL A 540 3.97 18.48 8.07
N ASN A 541 5.27 18.73 8.06
CA ASN A 541 5.87 19.80 7.27
C ASN A 541 5.10 21.14 7.37
N PRO A 542 4.86 21.71 8.56
CA PRO A 542 4.21 23.00 8.68
C PRO A 542 5.05 24.09 8.01
N ALA A 543 4.40 25.17 7.59
CA ALA A 543 5.09 26.33 7.04
C ALA A 543 6.16 26.84 8.03
N LEU A 544 7.37 27.06 7.51
CA LEU A 544 8.43 27.68 8.30
C LEU A 544 8.06 29.14 8.54
N ILE A 545 7.94 29.52 9.82
CA ILE A 545 7.60 30.89 10.28
C ILE A 545 8.85 31.76 10.22
#